data_99b6c8f135398891d3e084ddd0aa42d2
#
_entry.id   99b6c8f135398891d3e084ddd0aa42d2
#
_cell.length_a   1.000
_cell.length_b   1.000
_cell.length_c   1.000
_cell.angle_alpha   90.00
_cell.angle_beta   90.00
_cell.angle_gamma   90.00
#
_symmetry.space_group_name_H-M   'P 1'
#
loop_
_entity.id
_entity.type
_entity.pdbx_description
1 polymer ?
#
loop_
_entity_poly.entity_id
_entity_poly.type
_entity_poly.pdbx_seq_one_letter_code
_entity_poly.pdbx_strand_id
1 'polypeptide(L)'
;MNYREAYGMYACNGILFNHESPRRGETFVTRKITRGLANIAQGLESCLYMGNMDSLRDWGHARDYVRMQWLMLQQDHAEDFVIATGKQYSVREFVRWSAAELGLQLRFEGQGLDEVGIVDGIQGDQAPALSIGDTIVRVDGRYFRPAEVASLKGDASR
;
A
#
# COMPACT_ATOMS: atom_id res chain seq x y z
N MET A 1 3.44 9.18 27.12
CA MET A 1 2.79 9.60 28.38
C MET A 1 3.80 9.87 29.49
N ASN A 2 4.67 8.92 29.85
CA ASN A 2 5.55 9.04 31.02
C ASN A 2 6.38 10.35 31.08
N TYR A 3 7.06 10.72 29.99
CA TYR A 3 7.87 11.96 29.97
C TYR A 3 7.01 13.24 30.00
N ARG A 4 5.81 13.21 29.42
CA ARG A 4 4.85 14.32 29.46
C ARG A 4 4.42 14.61 30.91
N GLU A 5 4.06 13.56 31.63
CA GLU A 5 3.53 13.65 33.00
C GLU A 5 4.66 13.90 34.03
N ALA A 6 5.79 13.18 33.88
CA ALA A 6 6.88 13.25 34.89
C ALA A 6 7.73 14.51 34.78
N TYR A 7 7.91 15.07 33.59
CA TYR A 7 8.86 16.17 33.34
C TYR A 7 8.21 17.41 32.73
N GLY A 8 6.88 17.43 32.53
CA GLY A 8 6.17 18.55 31.91
C GLY A 8 6.61 18.82 30.45
N MET A 9 7.14 17.80 29.76
CA MET A 9 7.58 17.95 28.37
C MET A 9 6.41 18.03 27.43
N TYR A 10 6.51 18.90 26.42
CA TYR A 10 5.57 18.88 25.30
C TYR A 10 5.90 17.70 24.40
N ALA A 11 5.29 16.56 24.67
CA ALA A 11 5.54 15.31 23.96
C ALA A 11 4.22 14.70 23.46
N CYS A 12 4.10 14.54 22.15
CA CYS A 12 2.96 13.92 21.47
C CYS A 12 3.36 12.57 20.88
N ASN A 13 2.48 11.57 20.97
CA ASN A 13 2.66 10.35 20.21
C ASN A 13 1.72 10.36 18.99
N GLY A 14 2.27 10.09 17.81
CA GLY A 14 1.50 9.87 16.60
C GLY A 14 1.35 8.38 16.33
N ILE A 15 0.12 7.87 16.27
CA ILE A 15 -0.20 6.52 15.79
C ILE A 15 -0.44 6.61 14.29
N LEU A 16 0.62 6.39 13.51
CA LEU A 16 0.61 6.58 12.07
C LEU A 16 0.22 5.28 11.36
N PHE A 17 -0.85 5.34 10.57
CA PHE A 17 -1.21 4.28 9.64
C PHE A 17 -0.28 4.29 8.41
N ASN A 18 -0.52 3.42 7.43
CA ASN A 18 0.38 3.29 6.29
C ASN A 18 0.44 4.61 5.51
N HIS A 19 1.63 5.14 5.32
CA HIS A 19 1.85 6.38 4.60
C HIS A 19 2.84 6.18 3.45
N GLU A 20 2.45 6.60 2.27
CA GLU A 20 3.06 6.22 1.02
C GLU A 20 3.54 7.44 0.24
N SER A 21 4.59 7.25 -0.56
CA SER A 21 5.13 8.27 -1.46
C SER A 21 6.01 7.61 -2.52
N PRO A 22 6.45 8.35 -3.57
CA PRO A 22 7.45 7.86 -4.52
C PRO A 22 8.78 7.42 -3.86
N ARG A 23 9.04 7.88 -2.62
CA ARG A 23 10.23 7.52 -1.82
C ARG A 23 10.02 6.36 -0.88
N ARG A 24 8.84 5.71 -0.91
CA ARG A 24 8.58 4.54 -0.07
C ARG A 24 9.61 3.45 -0.34
N GLY A 25 10.11 2.80 0.72
CA GLY A 25 11.09 1.70 0.59
C GLY A 25 10.55 0.57 -0.29
N GLU A 26 11.40 -0.01 -1.12
CA GLU A 26 11.05 -0.95 -2.19
C GLU A 26 10.44 -2.28 -1.69
N THR A 27 10.68 -2.64 -0.45
CA THR A 27 10.13 -3.84 0.19
C THR A 27 8.71 -3.67 0.71
N PHE A 28 8.21 -2.43 0.81
CA PHE A 28 6.83 -2.16 1.21
C PHE A 28 5.87 -2.45 0.04
N VAL A 29 4.68 -2.94 0.40
CA VAL A 29 3.72 -3.50 -0.56
C VAL A 29 3.39 -2.55 -1.71
N THR A 30 3.13 -1.27 -1.45
CA THR A 30 2.79 -0.30 -2.49
C THR A 30 3.94 -0.07 -3.46
N ARG A 31 5.17 0.13 -2.94
CA ARG A 31 6.34 0.33 -3.78
C ARG A 31 6.75 -0.95 -4.52
N LYS A 32 6.63 -2.10 -3.87
CA LYS A 32 6.83 -3.41 -4.51
C LYS A 32 5.91 -3.58 -5.73
N ILE A 33 4.62 -3.23 -5.59
CA ILE A 33 3.62 -3.35 -6.67
C ILE A 33 3.96 -2.39 -7.81
N THR A 34 4.11 -1.10 -7.53
CA THR A 34 4.34 -0.10 -8.58
C THR A 34 5.64 -0.35 -9.35
N ARG A 35 6.73 -0.68 -8.65
CA ARG A 35 8.01 -1.01 -9.26
C ARG A 35 7.94 -2.33 -10.04
N GLY A 36 7.36 -3.37 -9.45
CA GLY A 36 7.24 -4.69 -10.10
C GLY A 36 6.44 -4.61 -11.39
N LEU A 37 5.29 -3.96 -11.38
CA LEU A 37 4.48 -3.78 -12.60
C LEU A 37 5.20 -2.94 -13.66
N ALA A 38 5.91 -1.89 -13.26
CA ALA A 38 6.71 -1.10 -14.20
C ALA A 38 7.83 -1.93 -14.84
N ASN A 39 8.53 -2.75 -14.05
CA ASN A 39 9.55 -3.66 -14.57
C ASN A 39 8.97 -4.71 -15.52
N ILE A 40 7.81 -5.28 -15.17
CA ILE A 40 7.11 -6.28 -16.01
C ILE A 40 6.67 -5.64 -17.33
N ALA A 41 6.12 -4.44 -17.29
CA ALA A 41 5.69 -3.70 -18.47
C ALA A 41 6.85 -3.45 -19.46
N GLN A 42 8.07 -3.34 -18.96
CA GLN A 42 9.29 -3.15 -19.76
C GLN A 42 10.06 -4.46 -20.03
N GLY A 43 9.54 -5.61 -19.61
CA GLY A 43 10.17 -6.92 -19.81
C GLY A 43 11.40 -7.20 -18.93
N LEU A 44 11.60 -6.42 -17.87
CA LEU A 44 12.71 -6.61 -16.92
C LEU A 44 12.39 -7.70 -15.88
N GLU A 45 11.13 -7.93 -15.61
CA GLU A 45 10.60 -9.00 -14.76
C GLU A 45 9.42 -9.67 -15.48
N SER A 46 9.14 -10.93 -15.15
CA SER A 46 8.05 -11.68 -15.79
C SER A 46 6.76 -11.70 -14.96
N CYS A 47 6.87 -11.60 -13.63
CA CYS A 47 5.73 -11.78 -12.74
C CYS A 47 5.93 -11.11 -11.39
N LEU A 48 4.88 -10.50 -10.87
CA LEU A 48 4.80 -9.95 -9.52
C LEU A 48 4.27 -11.02 -8.56
N TYR A 49 5.08 -11.42 -7.57
CA TYR A 49 4.67 -12.39 -6.55
C TYR A 49 4.17 -11.67 -5.30
N MET A 50 2.94 -11.98 -4.89
CA MET A 50 2.23 -11.34 -3.78
C MET A 50 1.87 -12.36 -2.70
N GLY A 51 1.60 -11.87 -1.49
CA GLY A 51 0.94 -12.65 -0.43
C GLY A 51 -0.58 -12.50 -0.52
N ASN A 52 -1.23 -12.29 0.64
CA ASN A 52 -2.67 -12.14 0.72
C ASN A 52 -3.14 -10.86 0.00
N MET A 53 -3.86 -11.06 -1.11
CA MET A 53 -4.40 -9.99 -1.93
C MET A 53 -5.65 -9.34 -1.35
N ASP A 54 -6.31 -9.99 -0.37
CA ASP A 54 -7.53 -9.50 0.29
C ASP A 54 -7.24 -8.63 1.51
N SER A 55 -5.98 -8.55 1.94
CA SER A 55 -5.59 -7.71 3.07
C SER A 55 -6.00 -6.27 2.86
N LEU A 56 -6.74 -5.71 3.83
CA LEU A 56 -7.23 -4.33 3.81
C LEU A 56 -6.27 -3.41 4.56
N ARG A 57 -5.94 -2.29 3.95
CA ARG A 57 -5.02 -1.29 4.52
C ARG A 57 -5.58 0.13 4.34
N ASP A 58 -5.33 0.94 5.35
CA ASP A 58 -5.54 2.39 5.29
C ASP A 58 -4.23 3.03 4.81
N TRP A 59 -4.24 3.53 3.58
CA TRP A 59 -3.09 4.19 2.97
C TRP A 59 -3.36 5.68 2.79
N GLY A 60 -2.46 6.50 3.31
CA GLY A 60 -2.46 7.94 3.08
C GLY A 60 -1.15 8.42 2.44
N HIS A 61 -1.09 9.66 2.04
CA HIS A 61 0.12 10.26 1.47
C HIS A 61 1.06 10.75 2.57
N ALA A 62 2.34 10.39 2.50
CA ALA A 62 3.34 10.73 3.52
C ALA A 62 3.44 12.24 3.83
N ARG A 63 3.17 13.10 2.83
CA ARG A 63 3.16 14.56 3.02
C ARG A 63 2.11 15.02 4.03
N ASP A 64 0.94 14.38 4.02
CA ASP A 64 -0.14 14.72 4.95
C ASP A 64 0.21 14.27 6.37
N TYR A 65 0.86 13.12 6.51
CA TYR A 65 1.36 12.61 7.79
C TYR A 65 2.43 13.53 8.38
N VAL A 66 3.39 13.98 7.58
CA VAL A 66 4.41 14.96 8.02
C VAL A 66 3.76 16.27 8.44
N ARG A 67 2.77 16.76 7.68
CA ARG A 67 2.01 17.96 8.04
C ARG A 67 1.27 17.77 9.37
N MET A 68 0.65 16.61 9.58
CA MET A 68 -0.02 16.31 10.85
C MET A 68 0.96 16.26 12.02
N GLN A 69 2.15 15.68 11.85
CA GLN A 69 3.20 15.70 12.90
C GLN A 69 3.56 17.13 13.30
N TRP A 70 3.66 18.05 12.34
CA TRP A 70 3.89 19.47 12.64
C TRP A 70 2.70 20.09 13.36
N LEU A 71 1.46 19.84 12.91
CA LEU A 71 0.23 20.37 13.51
C LEU A 71 0.03 19.89 14.95
N MET A 72 0.39 18.65 15.27
CA MET A 72 0.33 18.11 16.63
C MET A 72 1.17 18.95 17.61
N LEU A 73 2.29 19.50 17.16
CA LEU A 73 3.19 20.34 17.96
C LEU A 73 2.74 21.80 18.03
N GLN A 74 1.69 22.19 17.32
CA GLN A 74 1.12 23.54 17.34
C GLN A 74 -0.13 23.66 18.22
N GLN A 75 -0.54 22.55 18.87
CA GLN A 75 -1.71 22.56 19.75
C GLN A 75 -1.35 23.19 21.12
N ASP A 76 -2.35 23.67 21.85
CA ASP A 76 -2.16 24.26 23.17
C ASP A 76 -1.69 23.24 24.20
N HIS A 77 -2.10 22.00 24.02
CA HIS A 77 -1.75 20.87 24.92
C HIS A 77 -1.17 19.70 24.15
N ALA A 78 -0.21 19.02 24.77
CA ALA A 78 0.39 17.81 24.20
C ALA A 78 -0.55 16.62 24.37
N GLU A 79 -0.97 16.02 23.25
CA GLU A 79 -1.88 14.88 23.19
C GLU A 79 -1.34 13.78 22.26
N ASP A 80 -1.98 12.62 22.28
CA ASP A 80 -1.69 11.52 21.38
C ASP A 80 -2.72 11.50 20.25
N PHE A 81 -2.27 11.35 19.01
CA PHE A 81 -3.10 11.47 17.82
C PHE A 81 -3.03 10.22 16.94
N VAL A 82 -4.18 9.80 16.43
CA VAL A 82 -4.25 8.84 15.34
C VAL A 82 -4.20 9.57 14.01
N ILE A 83 -3.27 9.17 13.14
CA ILE A 83 -3.14 9.74 11.79
C ILE A 83 -3.48 8.65 10.78
N ALA A 84 -4.66 8.76 10.18
CA ALA A 84 -5.24 7.79 9.26
C ALA A 84 -6.19 8.48 8.28
N THR A 85 -6.54 7.79 7.18
CA THR A 85 -7.53 8.31 6.23
C THR A 85 -8.96 7.87 6.56
N GLY A 86 -9.10 6.82 7.37
CA GLY A 86 -10.39 6.20 7.68
C GLY A 86 -10.95 5.33 6.54
N LYS A 87 -10.25 5.23 5.42
CA LYS A 87 -10.63 4.42 4.25
C LYS A 87 -9.69 3.24 4.08
N GLN A 88 -10.27 2.10 3.74
CA GLN A 88 -9.50 0.89 3.51
C GLN A 88 -9.65 0.44 2.07
N TYR A 89 -8.56 -0.13 1.55
CA TYR A 89 -8.51 -0.73 0.23
C TYR A 89 -7.74 -2.04 0.30
N SER A 90 -8.11 -3.00 -0.54
CA SER A 90 -7.40 -4.27 -0.63
C SER A 90 -6.11 -4.13 -1.43
N VAL A 91 -5.18 -5.03 -1.19
CA VAL A 91 -3.95 -5.14 -1.99
C VAL A 91 -4.29 -5.38 -3.46
N ARG A 92 -5.34 -6.18 -3.76
CA ARG A 92 -5.81 -6.44 -5.13
C ARG A 92 -6.29 -5.16 -5.82
N GLU A 93 -7.04 -4.30 -5.14
CA GLU A 93 -7.45 -3.00 -5.70
C GLU A 93 -6.24 -2.13 -6.03
N PHE A 94 -5.24 -2.10 -5.15
CA PHE A 94 -4.02 -1.32 -5.40
C PHE A 94 -3.22 -1.86 -6.60
N VAL A 95 -3.16 -3.18 -6.79
CA VAL A 95 -2.57 -3.80 -8.01
C VAL A 95 -3.32 -3.37 -9.25
N ARG A 96 -4.68 -3.40 -9.24
CA ARG A 96 -5.51 -2.97 -10.37
C ARG A 96 -5.27 -1.50 -10.73
N TRP A 97 -5.24 -0.62 -9.75
CA TRP A 97 -4.99 0.80 -9.99
C TRP A 97 -3.58 1.04 -10.54
N SER A 98 -2.58 0.40 -9.97
CA SER A 98 -1.19 0.52 -10.45
C SER A 98 -1.02 -0.01 -11.88
N ALA A 99 -1.73 -1.08 -12.24
CA ALA A 99 -1.75 -1.61 -13.59
C ALA A 99 -2.46 -0.64 -14.57
N ALA A 100 -3.58 -0.05 -14.14
CA ALA A 100 -4.33 0.91 -14.94
C ALA A 100 -3.50 2.16 -15.32
N GLU A 101 -2.60 2.63 -14.44
CA GLU A 101 -1.66 3.72 -14.73
C GLU A 101 -0.68 3.36 -15.87
N LEU A 102 -0.47 2.07 -16.12
CA LEU A 102 0.34 1.55 -17.25
C LEU A 102 -0.54 1.16 -18.45
N GLY A 103 -1.82 1.52 -18.45
CA GLY A 103 -2.78 1.17 -19.50
C GLY A 103 -3.21 -0.30 -19.47
N LEU A 104 -2.92 -1.05 -18.39
CA LEU A 104 -3.24 -2.46 -18.25
C LEU A 104 -4.57 -2.68 -17.54
N GLN A 105 -5.43 -3.48 -18.10
CA GLN A 105 -6.61 -4.04 -17.44
C GLN A 105 -6.27 -5.47 -16.97
N LEU A 106 -6.54 -5.76 -15.71
CA LEU A 106 -6.29 -7.07 -15.11
C LEU A 106 -7.58 -7.74 -14.68
N ARG A 107 -7.74 -9.01 -15.07
CA ARG A 107 -8.69 -9.93 -14.47
C ARG A 107 -7.97 -10.87 -13.51
N PHE A 108 -8.63 -11.25 -12.44
CA PHE A 108 -8.10 -12.20 -11.46
C PHE A 108 -8.89 -13.50 -11.54
N GLU A 109 -8.17 -14.62 -11.54
CA GLU A 109 -8.72 -15.98 -11.57
C GLU A 109 -8.12 -16.81 -10.45
N GLY A 110 -8.85 -17.82 -9.99
CA GLY A 110 -8.44 -18.66 -8.87
C GLY A 110 -8.71 -18.00 -7.50
N GLN A 111 -8.29 -18.64 -6.44
CA GLN A 111 -8.42 -18.19 -5.06
C GLN A 111 -7.22 -18.61 -4.21
N GLY A 112 -6.88 -17.80 -3.20
CA GLY A 112 -5.79 -18.11 -2.27
C GLY A 112 -4.45 -18.26 -2.99
N LEU A 113 -3.78 -19.39 -2.85
CA LEU A 113 -2.48 -19.64 -3.48
C LEU A 113 -2.55 -19.86 -4.99
N ASP A 114 -3.72 -20.22 -5.52
CA ASP A 114 -3.93 -20.46 -6.94
C ASP A 114 -4.37 -19.19 -7.68
N GLU A 115 -4.49 -18.06 -6.96
CA GLU A 115 -4.92 -16.79 -7.55
C GLU A 115 -3.84 -16.24 -8.48
N VAL A 116 -4.27 -15.84 -9.68
CA VAL A 116 -3.43 -15.21 -10.70
C VAL A 116 -4.07 -13.96 -11.25
N GLY A 117 -3.24 -12.98 -11.60
CA GLY A 117 -3.65 -11.77 -12.34
C GLY A 117 -3.18 -11.85 -13.78
N ILE A 118 -4.12 -11.75 -14.70
CA ILE A 118 -3.94 -11.94 -16.14
C ILE A 118 -4.25 -10.62 -16.83
N VAL A 119 -3.44 -10.27 -17.83
CA VAL A 119 -3.69 -9.10 -18.70
C VAL A 119 -4.93 -9.37 -19.55
N ASP A 120 -5.97 -8.58 -19.35
CA ASP A 120 -7.26 -8.66 -20.03
C ASP A 120 -7.43 -7.57 -21.10
N GLY A 121 -6.67 -6.50 -20.99
CA GLY A 121 -6.65 -5.41 -21.97
C GLY A 121 -5.40 -4.55 -21.82
N ILE A 122 -4.96 -3.96 -22.95
CA ILE A 122 -3.82 -3.05 -23.02
C ILE A 122 -4.29 -1.79 -23.77
N GLN A 123 -4.02 -0.61 -23.18
CA GLN A 123 -4.28 0.69 -23.78
C GLN A 123 -3.00 1.52 -23.78
N GLY A 124 -2.68 2.15 -24.90
CA GLY A 124 -1.44 2.92 -25.06
C GLY A 124 -0.22 2.05 -25.29
N ASP A 125 0.96 2.61 -25.06
CA ASP A 125 2.27 2.03 -25.39
C ASP A 125 3.21 1.85 -24.17
N GLN A 126 2.68 2.02 -22.97
CA GLN A 126 3.48 2.00 -21.74
C GLN A 126 3.90 0.59 -21.28
N ALA A 127 3.29 -0.46 -21.85
CA ALA A 127 3.59 -1.84 -21.53
C ALA A 127 4.00 -2.66 -22.77
N PRO A 128 5.10 -2.27 -23.48
CA PRO A 128 5.46 -2.84 -24.78
C PRO A 128 5.87 -4.32 -24.71
N ALA A 129 6.22 -4.82 -23.53
CA ALA A 129 6.65 -6.21 -23.35
C ALA A 129 5.50 -7.18 -23.10
N LEU A 130 4.25 -6.72 -22.99
CA LEU A 130 3.10 -7.51 -22.58
C LEU A 130 2.10 -7.76 -23.72
N SER A 131 1.42 -8.89 -23.60
CA SER A 131 0.31 -9.28 -24.48
C SER A 131 -0.93 -9.65 -23.66
N ILE A 132 -2.11 -9.52 -24.26
CA ILE A 132 -3.36 -9.98 -23.65
C ILE A 132 -3.25 -11.51 -23.41
N GLY A 133 -3.60 -11.96 -22.21
CA GLY A 133 -3.48 -13.33 -21.75
C GLY A 133 -2.23 -13.62 -20.92
N ASP A 134 -1.28 -12.69 -20.86
CA ASP A 134 -0.09 -12.86 -20.02
C ASP A 134 -0.45 -12.88 -18.53
N THR A 135 0.10 -13.85 -17.79
CA THR A 135 -0.03 -13.91 -16.33
C THR A 135 1.10 -13.14 -15.68
N ILE A 136 0.78 -11.99 -15.09
CA ILE A 136 1.77 -11.06 -14.52
C ILE A 136 1.69 -10.91 -13.00
N VAL A 137 0.69 -11.49 -12.35
CA VAL A 137 0.58 -11.52 -10.88
C VAL A 137 0.32 -12.95 -10.44
N ARG A 138 0.99 -13.41 -9.38
CA ARG A 138 0.78 -14.69 -8.73
C ARG A 138 0.80 -14.54 -7.22
N VAL A 139 -0.02 -15.32 -6.55
CA VAL A 139 0.07 -15.48 -5.10
C VAL A 139 1.09 -16.55 -4.77
N ASP A 140 1.97 -16.27 -3.79
CA ASP A 140 3.02 -17.19 -3.35
C ASP A 140 3.04 -17.25 -1.82
N GLY A 141 2.93 -18.46 -1.27
CA GLY A 141 2.88 -18.73 0.16
C GLY A 141 4.06 -18.18 0.96
N ARG A 142 5.22 -17.97 0.32
CA ARG A 142 6.41 -17.37 0.94
C ARG A 142 6.20 -15.91 1.39
N TYR A 143 5.21 -15.23 0.80
CA TYR A 143 4.88 -13.84 1.13
C TYR A 143 3.70 -13.72 2.11
N PHE A 144 3.13 -14.83 2.57
CA PHE A 144 2.16 -14.81 3.67
C PHE A 144 2.89 -14.59 5.00
N ARG A 145 2.41 -13.64 5.76
CA ARG A 145 2.98 -13.37 7.09
C ARG A 145 2.32 -14.30 8.12
N PRO A 146 3.08 -14.96 9.02
CA PRO A 146 2.51 -15.84 10.04
C PRO A 146 1.49 -15.17 10.97
N ALA A 147 1.63 -13.85 11.20
CA ALA A 147 0.73 -13.03 12.00
C ALA A 147 0.18 -11.88 11.16
N GLU A 148 -0.57 -12.22 10.10
CA GLU A 148 -1.12 -11.19 9.23
C GLU A 148 -2.38 -10.56 9.84
N VAL A 149 -2.37 -9.23 9.94
CA VAL A 149 -3.56 -8.46 10.28
C VAL A 149 -4.38 -8.30 8.99
N ALA A 150 -5.51 -8.98 8.93
CA ALA A 150 -6.39 -8.98 7.75
C ALA A 150 -6.92 -7.57 7.41
N SER A 151 -7.17 -6.75 8.45
CA SER A 151 -7.74 -5.41 8.29
C SER A 151 -7.06 -4.42 9.24
N LEU A 152 -6.60 -3.30 8.70
CA LEU A 152 -6.09 -2.14 9.45
C LEU A 152 -6.87 -0.90 9.01
N LYS A 153 -7.75 -0.42 9.89
CA LYS A 153 -8.51 0.82 9.70
C LYS A 153 -8.22 1.79 10.84
N GLY A 154 -7.80 2.99 10.50
CA GLY A 154 -7.64 4.07 11.45
C GLY A 154 -8.96 4.78 11.71
N ASP A 155 -9.19 5.17 12.97
CA ASP A 155 -10.23 6.10 13.36
C ASP A 155 -9.57 7.38 13.88
N ALA A 156 -9.62 8.42 13.06
CA ALA A 156 -9.07 9.75 13.35
C ALA A 156 -10.19 10.78 13.59
N SER A 157 -11.38 10.32 14.04
CA SER A 157 -12.57 11.15 14.21
C SER A 157 -12.59 12.03 15.48
N ARG A 158 -11.49 12.04 16.26
CA ARG A 158 -11.34 12.88 17.46
C ARG A 158 -10.33 13.99 17.23
#